data_7cfdd8194993d9cee09c8b1ae60a1caa
#
_entry.id   7cfdd8194993d9cee09c8b1ae60a1caa
#
_cell.length_a   1.000
_cell.length_b   1.000
_cell.length_c   1.000
_cell.angle_alpha   90.00
_cell.angle_beta   90.00
_cell.angle_gamma   90.00
#
_symmetry.space_group_name_H-M   'P 1'
#
loop_
_entity.id
_entity.type
_entity.pdbx_description
1 polymer ?
#
loop_
_entity_poly.entity_id
_entity_poly.type
_entity_poly.pdbx_seq_one_letter_code
_entity_poly.pdbx_strand_id
1 'polypeptide(L)'
;MAYSLLITGGSAPSFLPPLVYERTVCCDSGYDTARELGLRPDIVVGDCDSTKYREEIIKLGFTPCSHEKDESDTELGLMRLSDQHHYDLIGGGGGRLDHLLALFALFRKYAFPRCWLTASDLILSLKKGTSILTLPLNCDISFFSLSDTVRVCCDSLVWPLDDYLLDASSMSLSNRTSSTRLEIRSSGDFLARIPVDKAPFFFEANTANINTCWNFEES
;
A
#
# COMPACT_ATOMS: atom_id res chain seq x y z
N MET A 1 -15.81 -3.58 -7.78
CA MET A 1 -15.41 -2.25 -7.32
C MET A 1 -14.23 -1.80 -8.15
N ALA A 2 -14.18 -0.54 -8.52
CA ALA A 2 -13.05 0.04 -9.24
C ALA A 2 -12.09 0.63 -8.21
N TYR A 3 -10.80 0.47 -8.43
CA TYR A 3 -9.74 0.96 -7.53
C TYR A 3 -8.98 2.10 -8.17
N SER A 4 -8.50 3.01 -7.34
CA SER A 4 -7.57 4.05 -7.77
C SER A 4 -6.13 3.66 -7.44
N LEU A 5 -5.17 4.18 -8.21
CA LEU A 5 -3.75 4.06 -7.95
C LEU A 5 -3.18 5.43 -7.59
N LEU A 6 -2.56 5.52 -6.43
CA LEU A 6 -1.78 6.67 -6.02
C LEU A 6 -0.29 6.34 -6.17
N ILE A 7 0.45 7.19 -6.85
CA ILE A 7 1.91 7.06 -7.00
C ILE A 7 2.55 8.29 -6.38
N THR A 8 3.32 8.12 -5.32
CA THR A 8 4.05 9.20 -4.66
C THR A 8 5.56 9.05 -4.87
N GLY A 9 6.31 10.08 -4.58
CA GLY A 9 7.78 10.03 -4.60
C GLY A 9 8.33 8.99 -3.62
N GLY A 10 9.62 8.74 -3.69
CA GLY A 10 10.33 7.73 -2.90
C GLY A 10 10.58 6.43 -3.67
N SER A 11 11.11 5.44 -2.96
CA SER A 11 11.50 4.17 -3.58
C SER A 11 10.27 3.34 -3.98
N ALA A 12 10.21 2.94 -5.24
CA ALA A 12 9.10 2.19 -5.84
C ALA A 12 9.58 0.83 -6.37
N PRO A 13 8.67 -0.15 -6.55
CA PRO A 13 8.98 -1.44 -7.17
C PRO A 13 9.23 -1.25 -8.67
N SER A 14 9.91 -2.22 -9.29
CA SER A 14 10.16 -2.26 -10.75
C SER A 14 9.03 -2.93 -11.55
N PHE A 15 7.90 -3.23 -10.93
CA PHE A 15 6.75 -3.88 -11.56
C PHE A 15 5.44 -3.26 -11.08
N LEU A 16 4.37 -3.49 -11.86
CA LEU A 16 3.00 -3.14 -11.48
C LEU A 16 2.25 -4.37 -10.99
N PRO A 17 1.39 -4.23 -9.96
CA PRO A 17 0.38 -5.25 -9.69
C PRO A 17 -0.47 -5.50 -10.95
N PRO A 18 -0.86 -6.76 -11.24
CA PRO A 18 -1.70 -7.09 -12.39
C PRO A 18 -3.18 -6.73 -12.12
N LEU A 19 -3.42 -5.45 -11.81
CA LEU A 19 -4.71 -4.90 -11.42
C LEU A 19 -5.11 -3.80 -12.39
N VAL A 20 -6.41 -3.63 -12.59
CA VAL A 20 -6.97 -2.56 -13.41
C VAL A 20 -7.41 -1.43 -12.50
N TYR A 21 -6.92 -0.24 -12.77
CA TYR A 21 -7.26 0.96 -12.04
C TYR A 21 -8.17 1.87 -12.88
N GLU A 22 -9.21 2.42 -12.26
CA GLU A 22 -10.09 3.39 -12.91
C GLU A 22 -9.47 4.79 -12.97
N ARG A 23 -8.54 5.07 -12.04
CA ARG A 23 -7.86 6.36 -11.93
C ARG A 23 -6.46 6.19 -11.40
N THR A 24 -5.51 6.85 -12.03
CA THR A 24 -4.11 6.94 -11.60
C THR A 24 -3.77 8.38 -11.27
N VAL A 25 -3.36 8.63 -10.03
CA VAL A 25 -2.93 9.94 -9.52
C VAL A 25 -1.45 9.88 -9.19
N CYS A 26 -0.65 10.81 -9.70
CA CYS A 26 0.76 10.95 -9.39
C CYS A 26 1.02 12.21 -8.56
N CYS A 27 1.87 12.09 -7.55
CA CYS A 27 2.30 13.19 -6.70
C CYS A 27 3.77 13.49 -6.97
N ASP A 28 4.04 14.68 -7.49
CA ASP A 28 5.39 15.19 -7.73
C ASP A 28 6.29 14.16 -8.46
N SER A 29 7.44 13.75 -7.88
CA SER A 29 8.33 12.74 -8.46
C SER A 29 7.72 11.32 -8.59
N GLY A 30 6.52 11.08 -8.08
CA GLY A 30 5.72 9.90 -8.43
C GLY A 30 5.42 9.80 -9.92
N TYR A 31 5.46 10.91 -10.65
CA TYR A 31 5.36 10.92 -12.11
C TYR A 31 6.55 10.21 -12.78
N ASP A 32 7.75 10.33 -12.23
CA ASP A 32 8.95 9.62 -12.73
C ASP A 32 8.74 8.11 -12.63
N THR A 33 8.24 7.65 -11.47
CA THR A 33 7.86 6.25 -11.25
C THR A 33 6.79 5.77 -12.22
N ALA A 34 5.74 6.56 -12.45
CA ALA A 34 4.69 6.21 -13.41
C ALA A 34 5.26 6.01 -14.82
N ARG A 35 6.16 6.89 -15.25
CA ARG A 35 6.87 6.78 -16.53
C ARG A 35 7.71 5.51 -16.64
N GLU A 36 8.49 5.20 -15.62
CA GLU A 36 9.35 3.99 -15.56
C GLU A 36 8.49 2.71 -15.60
N LEU A 37 7.30 2.73 -15.01
CA LEU A 37 6.34 1.62 -15.04
C LEU A 37 5.46 1.59 -16.30
N GLY A 38 5.65 2.52 -17.24
CA GLY A 38 4.87 2.58 -18.48
C GLY A 38 3.42 3.06 -18.30
N LEU A 39 3.12 3.75 -17.19
CA LEU A 39 1.80 4.28 -16.88
C LEU A 39 1.64 5.71 -17.39
N ARG A 40 0.41 6.02 -17.78
CA ARG A 40 -0.04 7.38 -18.03
C ARG A 40 -1.02 7.80 -16.94
N PRO A 41 -0.66 8.76 -16.07
CA PRO A 41 -1.55 9.22 -15.02
C PRO A 41 -2.71 10.05 -15.58
N ASP A 42 -3.86 9.97 -14.92
CA ASP A 42 -5.04 10.79 -15.19
C ASP A 42 -4.90 12.16 -14.53
N ILE A 43 -4.20 12.22 -13.39
CA ILE A 43 -3.99 13.43 -12.60
C ILE A 43 -2.54 13.47 -12.11
N VAL A 44 -1.93 14.64 -12.19
CA VAL A 44 -0.65 14.94 -11.55
C VAL A 44 -0.85 16.13 -10.61
N VAL A 45 -0.39 15.98 -9.35
CA VAL A 45 -0.44 17.02 -8.32
C VAL A 45 0.95 17.28 -7.76
N GLY A 46 1.15 18.44 -7.16
CA GLY A 46 2.41 18.85 -6.56
C GLY A 46 2.99 20.09 -7.24
N ASP A 47 4.10 20.57 -6.73
CA ASP A 47 4.82 21.72 -7.29
C ASP A 47 5.79 21.33 -8.41
N CYS A 48 5.98 20.01 -8.57
CA CYS A 48 6.85 19.40 -9.59
C CYS A 48 8.31 19.86 -9.50
N ASP A 49 8.82 20.11 -8.31
CA ASP A 49 10.20 20.54 -8.09
C ASP A 49 11.18 19.36 -8.04
N SER A 50 10.72 18.17 -7.63
CA SER A 50 11.52 16.96 -7.48
C SER A 50 11.44 16.01 -8.69
N THR A 51 10.60 16.29 -9.69
CA THR A 51 10.48 15.47 -10.91
C THR A 51 11.45 15.91 -12.00
N LYS A 52 11.98 14.95 -12.76
CA LYS A 52 12.80 15.19 -13.97
C LYS A 52 11.97 15.65 -15.17
N TYR A 53 10.64 15.56 -15.10
CA TYR A 53 9.71 15.71 -16.23
C TYR A 53 8.77 16.91 -16.09
N ARG A 54 9.15 17.93 -15.34
CA ARG A 54 8.31 19.13 -15.11
C ARG A 54 7.75 19.74 -16.41
N GLU A 55 8.59 19.90 -17.43
CA GLU A 55 8.15 20.46 -18.71
C GLU A 55 7.13 19.58 -19.43
N GLU A 56 7.28 18.27 -19.35
CA GLU A 56 6.36 17.31 -19.93
C GLU A 56 5.00 17.35 -19.22
N ILE A 57 5.01 17.41 -17.89
CA ILE A 57 3.81 17.52 -17.06
C ILE A 57 3.01 18.76 -17.46
N ILE A 58 3.67 19.91 -17.63
CA ILE A 58 3.05 21.16 -18.08
C ILE A 58 2.48 21.02 -19.50
N LYS A 59 3.24 20.42 -20.43
CA LYS A 59 2.77 20.17 -21.81
C LYS A 59 1.56 19.25 -21.89
N LEU A 60 1.39 18.35 -20.93
CA LEU A 60 0.22 17.48 -20.80
C LEU A 60 -1.01 18.22 -20.21
N GLY A 61 -0.86 19.49 -19.84
CA GLY A 61 -1.94 20.32 -19.33
C GLY A 61 -2.13 20.28 -17.82
N PHE A 62 -1.23 19.64 -17.07
CA PHE A 62 -1.26 19.68 -15.62
C PHE A 62 -0.59 20.97 -15.12
N THR A 63 -1.20 21.59 -14.11
CA THR A 63 -0.70 22.84 -13.52
C THR A 63 -0.03 22.53 -12.18
N PRO A 64 1.28 22.82 -12.02
CA PRO A 64 1.94 22.69 -10.72
C PRO A 64 1.27 23.55 -9.66
N CYS A 65 1.18 23.01 -8.44
CA CYS A 65 0.67 23.75 -7.29
C CYS A 65 1.72 24.74 -6.76
N SER A 66 1.30 25.66 -5.89
CA SER A 66 2.22 26.52 -5.15
C SER A 66 3.07 25.71 -4.18
N HIS A 67 4.31 26.13 -3.96
CA HIS A 67 5.15 25.63 -2.85
C HIS A 67 4.57 26.04 -1.48
N GLU A 68 3.95 27.21 -1.39
CA GLU A 68 3.32 27.72 -0.16
C GLU A 68 1.91 27.13 -0.05
N LYS A 69 1.81 25.97 0.60
CA LYS A 69 0.56 25.26 0.88
C LYS A 69 0.71 24.45 2.16
N ASP A 70 -0.39 24.20 2.83
CA ASP A 70 -0.40 23.44 4.08
C ASP A 70 -0.35 21.91 3.84
N GLU A 71 -0.88 21.48 2.68
CA GLU A 71 -0.95 20.07 2.35
C GLU A 71 0.35 19.57 1.68
N SER A 72 0.79 18.37 2.02
CA SER A 72 1.82 17.67 1.26
C SER A 72 1.30 17.22 -0.11
N ASP A 73 2.20 16.97 -1.08
CA ASP A 73 1.82 16.49 -2.40
C ASP A 73 1.07 15.16 -2.34
N THR A 74 1.49 14.25 -1.44
CA THR A 74 0.79 12.99 -1.21
C THR A 74 -0.61 13.21 -0.66
N GLU A 75 -0.81 14.19 0.22
CA GLU A 75 -2.13 14.55 0.72
C GLU A 75 -3.03 15.11 -0.39
N LEU A 76 -2.50 16.01 -1.22
CA LEU A 76 -3.23 16.48 -2.40
C LEU A 76 -3.62 15.34 -3.34
N GLY A 77 -2.73 14.34 -3.50
CA GLY A 77 -3.04 13.13 -4.28
C GLY A 77 -4.20 12.33 -3.69
N LEU A 78 -4.19 12.08 -2.39
CA LEU A 78 -5.28 11.40 -1.69
C LEU A 78 -6.62 12.13 -1.87
N MET A 79 -6.63 13.45 -1.83
CA MET A 79 -7.84 14.26 -2.08
C MET A 79 -8.36 14.18 -3.53
N ARG A 80 -7.58 13.67 -4.47
CA ARG A 80 -7.94 13.51 -5.89
C ARG A 80 -8.39 12.10 -6.26
N LEU A 81 -8.31 11.15 -5.33
CA LEU A 81 -8.85 9.80 -5.55
C LEU A 81 -10.38 9.86 -5.67
N SER A 82 -10.94 8.96 -6.47
CA SER A 82 -12.41 8.81 -6.59
C SER A 82 -13.01 8.29 -5.29
N ASP A 83 -12.28 7.41 -4.61
CA ASP A 83 -12.62 6.88 -3.29
C ASP A 83 -11.32 6.73 -2.48
N GLN A 84 -11.27 7.37 -1.32
CA GLN A 84 -10.11 7.35 -0.42
C GLN A 84 -10.03 6.05 0.41
N HIS A 85 -11.03 5.18 0.33
CA HIS A 85 -11.04 3.88 1.00
C HIS A 85 -10.64 2.72 0.07
N HIS A 86 -10.63 2.95 -1.26
CA HIS A 86 -10.37 1.91 -2.25
C HIS A 86 -9.23 2.32 -3.20
N TYR A 87 -8.01 2.32 -2.68
CA TYR A 87 -6.83 2.66 -3.49
C TYR A 87 -5.63 1.78 -3.15
N ASP A 88 -4.71 1.69 -4.08
CA ASP A 88 -3.37 1.15 -3.88
C ASP A 88 -2.35 2.28 -3.92
N LEU A 89 -1.24 2.11 -3.23
CA LEU A 89 -0.16 3.09 -3.16
C LEU A 89 1.15 2.50 -3.70
N ILE A 90 1.84 3.24 -4.55
CA ILE A 90 3.20 2.95 -4.99
C ILE A 90 4.12 4.09 -4.56
N GLY A 91 5.31 3.76 -4.04
CA GLY A 91 6.29 4.72 -3.55
C GLY A 91 6.17 4.98 -2.04
N GLY A 92 6.62 6.13 -1.59
CA GLY A 92 6.57 6.53 -0.17
C GLY A 92 7.57 5.81 0.73
N GLY A 93 8.27 4.79 0.24
CA GLY A 93 9.33 4.09 0.96
C GLY A 93 10.70 4.71 0.71
N GLY A 94 11.66 4.39 1.59
CA GLY A 94 13.03 4.91 1.49
C GLY A 94 13.12 6.42 1.75
N GLY A 95 14.34 6.94 1.78
CA GLY A 95 14.56 8.39 1.89
C GLY A 95 14.36 8.95 3.30
N ARG A 96 13.78 10.13 3.39
CA ARG A 96 13.63 10.90 4.64
C ARG A 96 12.61 10.26 5.58
N LEU A 97 13.00 10.07 6.83
CA LEU A 97 12.14 9.49 7.87
C LEU A 97 10.90 10.35 8.15
N ASP A 98 11.02 11.67 8.13
CA ASP A 98 9.92 12.59 8.36
C ASP A 98 8.80 12.45 7.30
N HIS A 99 9.14 12.19 6.04
CA HIS A 99 8.16 11.90 4.99
C HIS A 99 7.42 10.58 5.25
N LEU A 100 8.13 9.56 5.72
CA LEU A 100 7.51 8.28 6.09
C LEU A 100 6.55 8.46 7.27
N LEU A 101 6.94 9.20 8.30
CA LEU A 101 6.08 9.50 9.45
C LEU A 101 4.85 10.33 9.04
N ALA A 102 5.03 11.32 8.15
CA ALA A 102 3.93 12.08 7.59
C ALA A 102 2.95 11.19 6.81
N LEU A 103 3.44 10.22 6.04
CA LEU A 103 2.60 9.27 5.32
C LEU A 103 1.74 8.42 6.29
N PHE A 104 2.31 7.94 7.40
CA PHE A 104 1.53 7.24 8.42
C PHE A 104 0.48 8.15 9.10
N ALA A 105 0.75 9.44 9.25
CA ALA A 105 -0.23 10.40 9.75
C ALA A 105 -1.39 10.57 8.75
N LEU A 106 -1.10 10.60 7.45
CA LEU A 106 -2.11 10.66 6.40
C LEU A 106 -3.00 9.41 6.37
N PHE A 107 -2.45 8.22 6.58
CA PHE A 107 -3.24 6.98 6.66
C PHE A 107 -4.24 6.97 7.84
N ARG A 108 -3.95 7.71 8.91
CA ARG A 108 -4.91 7.92 10.00
C ARG A 108 -6.01 8.91 9.67
N LYS A 109 -5.69 9.90 8.82
CA LYS A 109 -6.63 10.96 8.42
C LYS A 109 -7.58 10.50 7.31
N TYR A 110 -7.08 9.69 6.35
CA TYR A 110 -7.83 9.24 5.18
C TYR A 110 -8.21 7.76 5.30
N ALA A 111 -7.41 6.88 4.82
CA ALA A 111 -7.51 5.44 5.02
C ALA A 111 -6.16 4.81 4.68
N PHE A 112 -5.89 3.62 5.19
CA PHE A 112 -4.74 2.86 4.75
C PHE A 112 -5.01 2.29 3.35
N PRO A 113 -4.04 2.31 2.41
CA PRO A 113 -4.21 1.71 1.10
C PRO A 113 -4.46 0.20 1.23
N ARG A 114 -5.23 -0.36 0.30
CA ARG A 114 -5.44 -1.80 0.22
C ARG A 114 -4.11 -2.55 0.08
N CYS A 115 -3.28 -2.08 -0.86
CA CYS A 115 -1.90 -2.50 -1.04
C CYS A 115 -0.99 -1.27 -1.05
N TRP A 116 0.13 -1.37 -0.38
CA TRP A 116 1.20 -0.39 -0.47
C TRP A 116 2.49 -1.07 -0.90
N LEU A 117 3.03 -0.66 -2.05
CA LEU A 117 4.25 -1.19 -2.63
C LEU A 117 5.37 -0.16 -2.56
N THR A 118 6.47 -0.57 -1.96
CA THR A 118 7.75 0.15 -1.99
C THR A 118 8.79 -0.65 -2.77
N ALA A 119 10.03 -0.17 -2.87
CA ALA A 119 11.10 -0.94 -3.49
C ALA A 119 11.48 -2.22 -2.72
N SER A 120 11.13 -2.32 -1.43
CA SER A 120 11.49 -3.44 -0.55
C SER A 120 10.31 -4.28 -0.08
N ASP A 121 9.12 -3.69 -0.02
CA ASP A 121 8.00 -4.26 0.72
C ASP A 121 6.67 -4.18 -0.05
N LEU A 122 5.85 -5.21 0.12
CA LEU A 122 4.41 -5.18 -0.11
C LEU A 122 3.72 -5.22 1.25
N ILE A 123 2.93 -4.19 1.55
CA ILE A 123 2.10 -4.11 2.75
C ILE A 123 0.63 -4.27 2.33
N LEU A 124 -0.07 -5.17 2.98
CA LEU A 124 -1.47 -5.51 2.72
C LEU A 124 -2.33 -5.05 3.90
N SER A 125 -3.43 -4.36 3.62
CA SER A 125 -4.46 -4.09 4.62
C SER A 125 -5.42 -5.28 4.67
N LEU A 126 -5.45 -5.98 5.79
CA LEU A 126 -6.31 -7.14 6.01
C LEU A 126 -7.45 -6.75 6.95
N LYS A 127 -8.67 -7.18 6.60
CA LYS A 127 -9.87 -6.82 7.32
C LYS A 127 -10.16 -7.77 8.48
N LYS A 128 -10.92 -7.29 9.46
CA LYS A 128 -11.47 -8.10 10.54
C LYS A 128 -12.12 -9.37 10.00
N GLY A 129 -11.93 -10.50 10.69
CA GLY A 129 -12.47 -11.79 10.30
C GLY A 129 -11.41 -12.77 9.85
N THR A 130 -11.70 -13.58 8.83
CA THR A 130 -10.77 -14.60 8.32
C THR A 130 -10.21 -14.18 6.96
N SER A 131 -8.90 -14.02 6.90
CA SER A 131 -8.16 -13.78 5.65
C SER A 131 -7.42 -15.05 5.23
N ILE A 132 -7.45 -15.37 3.93
CA ILE A 132 -6.71 -16.49 3.36
C ILE A 132 -5.69 -15.94 2.38
N LEU A 133 -4.41 -16.17 2.66
CA LEU A 133 -3.30 -15.77 1.80
C LEU A 133 -2.56 -17.00 1.29
N THR A 134 -2.16 -16.97 0.02
CA THR A 134 -1.24 -17.95 -0.56
C THR A 134 0.12 -17.30 -0.75
N LEU A 135 1.15 -17.83 -0.08
CA LEU A 135 2.52 -17.33 -0.09
C LEU A 135 3.51 -18.50 -0.25
N PRO A 136 4.75 -18.25 -0.72
CA PRO A 136 5.78 -19.29 -0.73
C PRO A 136 6.09 -19.80 0.69
N LEU A 137 6.59 -21.03 0.81
CA LEU A 137 7.18 -21.52 2.05
C LEU A 137 8.41 -20.68 2.44
N ASN A 138 8.63 -20.51 3.75
CA ASN A 138 9.73 -19.69 4.30
C ASN A 138 9.71 -18.23 3.84
N CYS A 139 8.57 -17.73 3.40
CA CYS A 139 8.39 -16.31 3.11
C CYS A 139 8.41 -15.52 4.42
N ASP A 140 9.26 -14.49 4.47
CA ASP A 140 9.28 -13.55 5.59
C ASP A 140 7.96 -12.76 5.62
N ILE A 141 7.36 -12.66 6.81
CA ILE A 141 6.09 -11.97 7.02
C ILE A 141 6.08 -11.28 8.38
N SER A 142 5.54 -10.07 8.41
CA SER A 142 5.35 -9.31 9.64
C SER A 142 3.91 -8.86 9.76
N PHE A 143 3.40 -8.75 10.99
CA PHE A 143 2.06 -8.26 11.28
C PHE A 143 2.12 -7.10 12.26
N PHE A 144 1.33 -6.07 12.00
CA PHE A 144 1.27 -4.88 12.85
C PHE A 144 -0.08 -4.17 12.74
N SER A 145 -0.42 -3.41 13.78
CA SER A 145 -1.55 -2.49 13.77
C SER A 145 -1.07 -1.08 14.04
N LEU A 146 -1.65 -0.09 13.38
CA LEU A 146 -1.28 1.31 13.52
C LEU A 146 -2.23 2.10 14.42
N SER A 147 -3.42 1.60 14.69
CA SER A 147 -4.46 2.35 15.39
C SER A 147 -5.07 1.57 16.54
N ASP A 148 -5.56 0.38 16.29
CA ASP A 148 -6.37 -0.37 17.24
C ASP A 148 -5.62 -1.58 17.79
N THR A 149 -6.03 -2.02 18.97
CA THR A 149 -5.61 -3.30 19.53
C THR A 149 -6.34 -4.42 18.81
N VAL A 150 -5.60 -5.30 18.15
CA VAL A 150 -6.12 -6.40 17.34
C VAL A 150 -5.55 -7.72 17.83
N ARG A 151 -6.40 -8.73 18.01
CA ARG A 151 -5.97 -10.10 18.31
C ARG A 151 -5.90 -10.90 17.02
N VAL A 152 -4.81 -11.64 16.83
CA VAL A 152 -4.55 -12.40 15.62
C VAL A 152 -4.19 -13.83 15.95
N CYS A 153 -4.78 -14.79 15.22
CA CYS A 153 -4.43 -16.20 15.25
C CYS A 153 -3.98 -16.66 13.85
N CYS A 154 -2.84 -17.35 13.79
CA CYS A 154 -2.34 -17.98 12.56
C CYS A 154 -1.38 -19.12 12.91
N ASP A 155 -1.79 -20.37 12.63
CA ASP A 155 -1.00 -21.58 12.90
C ASP A 155 0.01 -21.89 11.79
N SER A 156 -0.17 -21.32 10.59
CA SER A 156 0.64 -21.57 9.39
C SER A 156 1.94 -20.75 9.36
N LEU A 157 2.52 -20.50 10.52
CA LEU A 157 3.77 -19.72 10.70
C LEU A 157 4.79 -20.56 11.47
N VAL A 158 6.09 -20.26 11.27
CA VAL A 158 7.19 -20.88 12.03
C VAL A 158 7.06 -20.58 13.52
N TRP A 159 6.63 -19.37 13.86
CA TRP A 159 6.22 -18.95 15.20
C TRP A 159 4.72 -18.66 15.18
N PRO A 160 3.88 -19.67 15.51
CA PRO A 160 2.42 -19.52 15.47
C PRO A 160 1.95 -18.34 16.32
N LEU A 161 0.92 -17.67 15.84
CA LEU A 161 0.23 -16.62 16.59
C LEU A 161 -1.04 -17.23 17.18
N ASP A 162 -1.13 -17.26 18.50
CA ASP A 162 -2.29 -17.73 19.26
C ASP A 162 -2.82 -16.57 20.11
N ASP A 163 -3.95 -16.02 19.69
CA ASP A 163 -4.56 -14.83 20.31
C ASP A 163 -3.56 -13.68 20.52
N TYR A 164 -2.62 -13.56 19.58
CA TYR A 164 -1.50 -12.63 19.68
C TYR A 164 -1.99 -11.18 19.58
N LEU A 165 -1.54 -10.33 20.51
CA LEU A 165 -1.95 -8.95 20.58
C LEU A 165 -1.06 -8.09 19.67
N LEU A 166 -1.68 -7.45 18.69
CA LEU A 166 -1.06 -6.40 17.87
C LEU A 166 -1.58 -5.03 18.32
N ASP A 167 -0.68 -4.12 18.64
CA ASP A 167 -0.98 -2.71 18.90
C ASP A 167 0.27 -1.83 18.65
N ALA A 168 0.23 -0.57 19.00
CA ALA A 168 1.34 0.36 18.79
C ALA A 168 2.62 -0.04 19.56
N SER A 169 2.55 -0.91 20.55
CA SER A 169 3.66 -1.39 21.38
C SER A 169 4.05 -2.86 21.10
N SER A 170 3.23 -3.60 20.36
CA SER A 170 3.39 -5.02 20.10
C SER A 170 3.16 -5.35 18.63
N MET A 171 4.17 -5.87 17.97
CA MET A 171 4.17 -6.26 16.56
C MET A 171 4.81 -7.64 16.41
N SER A 172 4.34 -8.43 15.43
CA SER A 172 5.00 -9.68 15.06
C SER A 172 5.93 -9.41 13.88
N LEU A 173 7.23 -9.32 14.14
CA LEU A 173 8.23 -9.00 13.12
C LEU A 173 9.01 -10.26 12.71
N SER A 174 9.37 -10.33 11.42
CA SER A 174 10.26 -11.35 10.85
C SER A 174 9.80 -12.79 11.12
N ASN A 175 8.49 -13.03 11.18
CA ASN A 175 7.94 -14.38 11.19
C ASN A 175 8.10 -15.00 9.80
N ARG A 176 7.85 -16.28 9.64
CA ARG A 176 7.97 -16.98 8.36
C ARG A 176 6.83 -17.96 8.16
N THR A 177 6.42 -18.11 6.90
CA THR A 177 5.40 -19.08 6.53
C THR A 177 5.92 -20.51 6.70
N SER A 178 5.15 -21.35 7.40
CA SER A 178 5.38 -22.80 7.53
C SER A 178 4.48 -23.60 6.58
N SER A 179 3.53 -22.95 5.93
CA SER A 179 2.63 -23.49 4.91
C SER A 179 2.47 -22.49 3.77
N THR A 180 2.14 -22.95 2.58
CA THR A 180 1.83 -22.09 1.45
C THR A 180 0.46 -21.43 1.55
N ARG A 181 -0.47 -22.00 2.32
CA ARG A 181 -1.79 -21.45 2.61
C ARG A 181 -1.83 -20.98 4.04
N LEU A 182 -2.03 -19.69 4.23
CA LEU A 182 -2.19 -19.07 5.54
C LEU A 182 -3.67 -18.75 5.75
N GLU A 183 -4.22 -19.23 6.84
CA GLU A 183 -5.51 -18.79 7.37
C GLU A 183 -5.25 -17.92 8.59
N ILE A 184 -5.63 -16.66 8.49
CA ILE A 184 -5.38 -15.66 9.51
C ILE A 184 -6.71 -15.15 10.02
N ARG A 185 -6.97 -15.32 11.30
CA ARG A 185 -8.19 -14.82 11.98
C ARG A 185 -7.84 -13.61 12.81
N SER A 186 -8.64 -12.54 12.69
CA SER A 186 -8.40 -11.30 13.42
C SER A 186 -9.66 -10.69 14.02
N SER A 187 -9.51 -10.02 15.15
CA SER A 187 -10.59 -9.30 15.83
C SER A 187 -10.83 -7.89 15.27
N GLY A 188 -9.95 -7.39 14.43
CA GLY A 188 -9.98 -6.06 13.82
C GLY A 188 -9.11 -5.98 12.58
N ASP A 189 -9.08 -4.82 11.92
CA ASP A 189 -8.22 -4.56 10.77
C ASP A 189 -6.75 -4.47 11.18
N PHE A 190 -5.87 -5.02 10.38
CA PHE A 190 -4.44 -5.04 10.63
C PHE A 190 -3.63 -5.09 9.34
N LEU A 191 -2.32 -4.99 9.44
CA LEU A 191 -1.42 -4.94 8.31
C LEU A 191 -0.50 -6.16 8.29
N ALA A 192 -0.32 -6.73 7.10
CA ALA A 192 0.67 -7.77 6.83
C ALA A 192 1.71 -7.23 5.85
N ARG A 193 2.98 -7.39 6.19
CA ARG A 193 4.12 -7.02 5.33
C ARG A 193 4.82 -8.27 4.83
N ILE A 194 5.12 -8.33 3.53
CA ILE A 194 5.99 -9.33 2.92
C ILE A 194 7.06 -8.63 2.06
N PRO A 195 8.21 -9.30 1.76
CA PRO A 195 9.20 -8.76 0.83
C PRO A 195 8.62 -8.54 -0.56
N VAL A 196 9.00 -7.45 -1.21
CA VAL A 196 8.47 -7.08 -2.53
C VAL A 196 8.80 -8.10 -3.63
N ASP A 197 9.91 -8.84 -3.52
CA ASP A 197 10.27 -9.90 -4.45
C ASP A 197 9.29 -11.09 -4.43
N LYS A 198 8.45 -11.21 -3.40
CA LYS A 198 7.37 -12.19 -3.29
C LYS A 198 6.03 -11.67 -3.82
N ALA A 199 5.93 -10.36 -4.09
CA ALA A 199 4.69 -9.76 -4.57
C ALA A 199 4.19 -10.33 -5.91
N PRO A 200 5.03 -10.60 -6.94
CA PRO A 200 4.55 -11.23 -8.16
C PRO A 200 3.86 -12.58 -7.90
N PHE A 201 4.49 -13.45 -7.09
CA PHE A 201 3.85 -14.72 -6.69
C PHE A 201 2.56 -14.48 -5.92
N PHE A 202 2.56 -13.53 -4.98
CA PHE A 202 1.36 -13.20 -4.20
C PHE A 202 0.20 -12.81 -5.10
N PHE A 203 0.40 -11.89 -6.04
CA PHE A 203 -0.66 -11.44 -6.94
C PHE A 203 -1.15 -12.58 -7.85
N GLU A 204 -0.26 -13.40 -8.41
CA GLU A 204 -0.62 -14.54 -9.24
C GLU A 204 -1.46 -15.57 -8.46
N ALA A 205 -0.98 -15.99 -7.28
CA ALA A 205 -1.60 -17.04 -6.48
C ALA A 205 -2.92 -16.62 -5.83
N ASN A 206 -3.14 -15.30 -5.63
CA ASN A 206 -4.33 -14.76 -4.96
C ASN A 206 -5.28 -14.02 -5.89
N THR A 207 -5.06 -14.01 -7.21
CA THR A 207 -5.88 -13.25 -8.18
C THR A 207 -7.38 -13.55 -8.06
N ALA A 208 -7.76 -14.82 -7.87
CA ALA A 208 -9.16 -15.20 -7.65
C ALA A 208 -9.74 -14.69 -6.31
N ASN A 209 -8.89 -14.52 -5.32
CA ASN A 209 -9.26 -14.12 -3.96
C ASN A 209 -9.08 -12.60 -3.73
N ILE A 210 -8.34 -11.91 -4.59
CA ILE A 210 -8.10 -10.46 -4.49
C ILE A 210 -9.43 -9.69 -4.46
N ASN A 211 -10.45 -10.20 -5.15
CA ASN A 211 -11.80 -9.63 -5.11
C ASN A 211 -12.68 -10.16 -3.96
N THR A 212 -12.30 -11.25 -3.28
CA THR A 212 -13.13 -11.89 -2.24
C THR A 212 -12.52 -11.82 -0.84
N CYS A 213 -11.19 -11.87 -0.69
CA CYS A 213 -10.51 -11.67 0.60
C CYS A 213 -10.57 -10.21 1.08
N TRP A 214 -10.96 -9.30 0.19
CA TRP A 214 -11.15 -7.88 0.45
C TRP A 214 -12.60 -7.45 0.22
N ASN A 215 -13.53 -8.40 0.32
CA ASN A 215 -14.95 -8.06 0.32
C ASN A 215 -15.24 -7.18 1.53
N PHE A 216 -15.43 -5.91 1.24
CA PHE A 216 -16.18 -5.02 2.10
C PHE A 216 -17.64 -5.46 1.98
N GLU A 217 -18.06 -6.47 2.75
CA GLU A 217 -19.48 -6.63 3.02
C GLU A 217 -19.85 -5.45 3.91
N GLU A 218 -20.66 -4.56 3.36
CA GLU A 218 -21.33 -3.52 4.12
C GLU A 218 -22.14 -4.20 5.23
N SER A 219 -21.74 -3.96 6.48
CA SER A 219 -22.53 -4.29 7.67
C SER A 219 -23.35 -3.10 8.09
#